data_6fdb8256a6cf08bebae20c1378f8f6be
#
_entry.id   6fdb8256a6cf08bebae20c1378f8f6be
#
_cell.length_a   1.000
_cell.length_b   1.000
_cell.length_c   1.000
_cell.angle_alpha   90.00
_cell.angle_beta   90.00
_cell.angle_gamma   90.00
#
_symmetry.space_group_name_H-M   'P 1'
#
loop_
_entity.id
_entity.type
_entity.pdbx_description
1 polymer ?
#
loop_
_entity_poly.entity_id
_entity_poly.type
_entity_poly.pdbx_seq_one_letter_code
_entity_poly.pdbx_strand_id
1 'polypeptide(L)'
;MARKETITKDNILNTAFDMTREEGFAKVSARTLAARAGCSTQPIFRVYKNMEELGDDLFAKAIEYFSAYYDAFPKGNDTPFVNLGLAYIRFAEKEQQLFRLLFLSENRHGKSLYDMLNGKNGAVVREINNAKFYGCKDPSGMFMKMWI
;
A
#
# COMPACT_ATOMS: atom_id res chain seq x y z
N MET A 1 -18.36 34.87 -6.11
CA MET A 1 -16.96 34.46 -6.05
C MET A 1 -16.88 33.00 -5.64
N ALA A 2 -16.32 32.16 -6.46
CA ALA A 2 -16.07 30.78 -6.08
C ALA A 2 -15.09 30.76 -4.87
N ARG A 3 -15.47 30.10 -3.76
CA ARG A 3 -14.59 29.85 -2.64
C ARG A 3 -13.41 29.04 -3.17
N LYS A 4 -12.20 29.57 -3.07
CA LYS A 4 -10.99 28.83 -3.38
C LYS A 4 -10.97 27.62 -2.43
N GLU A 5 -11.19 26.42 -2.95
CA GLU A 5 -11.12 25.22 -2.13
C GLU A 5 -9.77 25.19 -1.42
N THR A 6 -9.81 25.11 -0.10
CA THR A 6 -8.59 25.00 0.69
C THR A 6 -8.00 23.63 0.43
N ILE A 7 -6.80 23.58 -0.15
CA ILE A 7 -6.10 22.33 -0.40
C ILE A 7 -5.70 21.71 0.94
N THR A 8 -6.30 20.57 1.22
CA THR A 8 -6.10 19.83 2.46
C THR A 8 -4.98 18.79 2.32
N LYS A 9 -4.47 18.30 3.46
CA LYS A 9 -3.51 17.18 3.49
C LYS A 9 -4.06 15.96 2.75
N ASP A 10 -5.35 15.65 2.94
CA ASP A 10 -6.00 14.51 2.28
C ASP A 10 -6.10 14.69 0.76
N ASN A 11 -6.40 15.90 0.28
CA ASN A 11 -6.40 16.18 -1.16
C ASN A 11 -5.01 15.96 -1.77
N ILE A 12 -3.96 16.42 -1.10
CA ILE A 12 -2.57 16.25 -1.55
C ILE A 12 -2.20 14.77 -1.56
N LEU A 13 -2.48 14.05 -0.48
CA LEU A 13 -2.18 12.62 -0.38
C LEU A 13 -2.95 11.80 -1.42
N ASN A 14 -4.23 12.08 -1.62
CA ASN A 14 -5.05 11.39 -2.62
C ASN A 14 -4.54 11.67 -4.04
N THR A 15 -4.19 12.92 -4.35
CA THR A 15 -3.61 13.28 -5.66
C THR A 15 -2.28 12.56 -5.88
N ALA A 16 -1.40 12.51 -4.88
CA ALA A 16 -0.13 11.78 -4.95
C ALA A 16 -0.33 10.28 -5.12
N PHE A 17 -1.34 9.72 -4.47
CA PHE A 17 -1.70 8.31 -4.58
C PHE A 17 -2.20 7.97 -6.00
N ASP A 18 -3.08 8.77 -6.56
CA ASP A 18 -3.58 8.58 -7.93
C ASP A 18 -2.46 8.70 -8.96
N MET A 19 -1.58 9.71 -8.82
CA MET A 19 -0.37 9.82 -9.66
C MET A 19 0.52 8.59 -9.57
N THR A 20 0.71 8.07 -8.35
CA THR A 20 1.53 6.86 -8.14
C THR A 20 0.92 5.65 -8.82
N ARG A 21 -0.40 5.46 -8.76
CA ARG A 21 -1.09 4.37 -9.46
C ARG A 21 -0.96 4.46 -10.98
N GLU A 22 -1.06 5.66 -11.52
CA GLU A 22 -1.05 5.90 -12.95
C GLU A 22 0.36 5.87 -13.55
N GLU A 23 1.31 6.56 -12.93
CA GLU A 23 2.60 6.89 -13.50
C GLU A 23 3.81 6.33 -12.70
N GLY A 24 3.58 5.88 -11.48
CA GLY A 24 4.60 5.41 -10.54
C GLY A 24 5.10 6.50 -9.59
N PHE A 25 5.58 6.07 -8.42
CA PHE A 25 6.05 6.96 -7.35
C PHE A 25 7.20 7.87 -7.78
N ALA A 26 8.08 7.40 -8.67
CA ALA A 26 9.19 8.20 -9.18
C ALA A 26 8.75 9.49 -9.90
N LYS A 27 7.51 9.58 -10.36
CA LYS A 27 6.94 10.79 -10.98
C LYS A 27 6.36 11.78 -9.97
N VAL A 28 6.22 11.39 -8.71
CA VAL A 28 5.68 12.25 -7.65
C VAL A 28 6.79 13.15 -7.09
N SER A 29 6.70 14.42 -7.39
CA SER A 29 7.54 15.49 -6.83
C SER A 29 6.64 16.64 -6.38
N ALA A 30 7.16 17.55 -5.57
CA ALA A 30 6.40 18.74 -5.16
C ALA A 30 5.87 19.52 -6.38
N ARG A 31 6.67 19.63 -7.43
CA ARG A 31 6.32 20.35 -8.66
C ARG A 31 5.22 19.64 -9.45
N THR A 32 5.36 18.34 -9.70
CA THR A 32 4.38 17.56 -10.49
C THR A 32 3.08 17.41 -9.73
N LEU A 33 3.15 17.22 -8.42
CA LEU A 33 1.99 17.12 -7.53
C LEU A 33 1.22 18.45 -7.47
N ALA A 34 1.92 19.58 -7.33
CA ALA A 34 1.32 20.91 -7.36
C ALA A 34 0.62 21.19 -8.70
N ALA A 35 1.28 20.85 -9.80
CA ALA A 35 0.69 20.98 -11.15
C ALA A 35 -0.60 20.15 -11.28
N ARG A 36 -0.59 18.90 -10.82
CA ARG A 36 -1.75 18.00 -10.85
C ARG A 36 -2.88 18.48 -9.94
N ALA A 37 -2.54 19.02 -8.77
CA ALA A 37 -3.51 19.56 -7.81
C ALA A 37 -4.02 20.97 -8.19
N GLY A 38 -3.50 21.58 -9.25
CA GLY A 38 -3.87 22.91 -9.70
C GLY A 38 -3.47 24.03 -8.74
N CYS A 39 -2.35 23.90 -8.05
CA CYS A 39 -1.86 24.87 -7.08
C CYS A 39 -0.34 25.12 -7.20
N SER A 40 0.19 26.01 -6.38
CA SER A 40 1.64 26.15 -6.17
C SER A 40 2.16 25.07 -5.21
N THR A 41 3.48 25.01 -5.02
CA THR A 41 4.11 24.08 -4.06
C THR A 41 3.89 24.47 -2.59
N GLN A 42 3.51 25.73 -2.31
CA GLN A 42 3.33 26.21 -0.94
C GLN A 42 2.29 25.42 -0.11
N PRO A 43 1.09 25.10 -0.63
CA PRO A 43 0.12 24.28 0.11
C PRO A 43 0.68 22.92 0.51
N ILE A 44 1.52 22.31 -0.33
CA ILE A 44 2.15 21.02 -0.04
C ILE A 44 3.08 21.13 1.16
N PHE A 45 4.00 22.11 1.15
CA PHE A 45 4.95 22.32 2.25
C PHE A 45 4.34 22.96 3.50
N ARG A 46 3.10 23.39 3.45
CA ARG A 46 2.34 23.78 4.64
C ARG A 46 1.88 22.59 5.46
N VAL A 47 1.58 21.46 4.81
CA VAL A 47 1.02 20.25 5.45
C VAL A 47 2.03 19.11 5.55
N TYR A 48 3.06 19.09 4.71
CA TYR A 48 4.17 18.15 4.75
C TYR A 48 5.49 18.89 4.92
N LYS A 49 6.28 18.47 5.88
CA LYS A 49 7.59 19.06 6.15
C LYS A 49 8.54 18.91 4.95
N ASN A 50 8.47 17.77 4.30
CA ASN A 50 9.26 17.42 3.13
C ASN A 50 8.56 16.31 2.31
N MET A 51 9.16 15.93 1.18
CA MET A 51 8.61 14.88 0.32
C MET A 51 8.76 13.46 0.90
N GLU A 52 9.67 13.27 1.84
CA GLU A 52 9.85 12.00 2.55
C GLU A 52 8.65 11.71 3.45
N GLU A 53 8.19 12.71 4.22
CA GLU A 53 6.98 12.59 5.05
C GLU A 53 5.73 12.29 4.22
N LEU A 54 5.60 12.91 3.04
CA LEU A 54 4.56 12.56 2.08
C LEU A 54 4.71 11.10 1.60
N GLY A 55 5.94 10.68 1.32
CA GLY A 55 6.25 9.31 0.92
C GLY A 55 5.85 8.28 1.98
N ASP A 56 6.09 8.57 3.26
CA ASP A 56 5.70 7.70 4.37
C ASP A 56 4.16 7.54 4.45
N ASP A 57 3.42 8.64 4.36
CA ASP A 57 1.96 8.62 4.35
C ASP A 57 1.42 7.90 3.09
N LEU A 58 2.04 8.12 1.94
CA LEU A 58 1.68 7.47 0.69
C LEU A 58 1.90 5.95 0.77
N PHE A 59 3.02 5.53 1.31
CA PHE A 59 3.34 4.12 1.51
C PHE A 59 2.34 3.45 2.46
N ALA A 60 2.03 4.11 3.59
CA ALA A 60 1.00 3.65 4.52
C ALA A 60 -0.37 3.51 3.84
N LYS A 61 -0.77 4.49 3.02
CA LYS A 61 -2.01 4.45 2.23
C LYS A 61 -2.01 3.29 1.24
N ALA A 62 -0.89 3.01 0.60
CA ALA A 62 -0.76 1.89 -0.33
C ALA A 62 -0.89 0.52 0.38
N ILE A 63 -0.36 0.39 1.61
CA ILE A 63 -0.55 -0.79 2.46
C ILE A 63 -2.05 -0.98 2.79
N GLU A 64 -2.73 0.10 3.19
CA GLU A 64 -4.17 0.04 3.49
C GLU A 64 -4.99 -0.36 2.25
N TYR A 65 -4.61 0.15 1.08
CA TYR A 65 -5.24 -0.20 -0.18
C TYR A 65 -5.06 -1.69 -0.51
N PHE A 66 -3.85 -2.23 -0.36
CA PHE A 66 -3.60 -3.67 -0.54
C PHE A 66 -4.38 -4.51 0.47
N SER A 67 -4.44 -4.08 1.74
CA SER A 67 -5.21 -4.76 2.79
C SER A 67 -6.70 -4.84 2.45
N ALA A 68 -7.28 -3.73 2.01
CA ALA A 68 -8.67 -3.68 1.55
C ALA A 68 -8.90 -4.55 0.30
N TYR A 69 -7.95 -4.55 -0.63
CA TYR A 69 -7.98 -5.40 -1.81
C TYR A 69 -8.01 -6.89 -1.41
N TYR A 70 -7.16 -7.30 -0.48
CA TYR A 70 -7.16 -8.68 0.03
C TYR A 70 -8.45 -9.03 0.76
N ASP A 71 -8.98 -8.12 1.58
CA ASP A 71 -10.25 -8.38 2.29
C ASP A 71 -11.43 -8.59 1.34
N ALA A 72 -11.46 -7.86 0.23
CA ALA A 72 -12.47 -8.01 -0.83
C ALA A 72 -12.19 -9.17 -1.78
N PHE A 73 -10.98 -9.74 -1.75
CA PHE A 73 -10.58 -10.83 -2.65
C PHE A 73 -11.34 -12.11 -2.31
N PRO A 74 -11.87 -12.86 -3.32
CA PRO A 74 -12.58 -14.11 -3.07
C PRO A 74 -11.70 -15.15 -2.36
N LYS A 75 -12.18 -15.68 -1.25
CA LYS A 75 -11.49 -16.70 -0.44
C LYS A 75 -11.98 -18.09 -0.84
N GLY A 76 -11.75 -18.45 -2.11
CA GLY A 76 -12.22 -19.72 -2.69
C GLY A 76 -11.34 -20.93 -2.39
N ASN A 77 -10.24 -20.79 -1.66
CA ASN A 77 -9.33 -21.89 -1.35
C ASN A 77 -9.16 -22.05 0.17
N ASP A 78 -9.30 -23.28 0.65
CA ASP A 78 -9.19 -23.60 2.08
C ASP A 78 -7.73 -23.84 2.53
N THR A 79 -6.81 -23.97 1.59
CA THR A 79 -5.39 -24.15 1.92
C THR A 79 -4.82 -22.83 2.48
N PRO A 80 -4.20 -22.87 3.68
CA PRO A 80 -3.61 -21.69 4.30
C PRO A 80 -2.65 -20.94 3.36
N PHE A 81 -2.68 -19.62 3.42
CA PHE A 81 -1.88 -18.69 2.62
C PHE A 81 -2.17 -18.65 1.11
N VAL A 82 -2.86 -19.63 0.53
CA VAL A 82 -3.12 -19.64 -0.93
C VAL A 82 -3.93 -18.44 -1.37
N ASN A 83 -4.99 -18.07 -0.64
CA ASN A 83 -5.77 -16.88 -0.99
C ASN A 83 -4.95 -15.59 -0.91
N LEU A 84 -4.05 -15.47 0.08
CA LEU A 84 -3.15 -14.33 0.18
C LEU A 84 -2.16 -14.29 -0.99
N GLY A 85 -1.58 -15.42 -1.36
CA GLY A 85 -0.69 -15.53 -2.51
C GLY A 85 -1.39 -15.21 -3.83
N LEU A 86 -2.60 -15.69 -4.03
CA LEU A 86 -3.40 -15.38 -5.23
C LEU A 86 -3.76 -13.89 -5.29
N ALA A 87 -4.17 -13.30 -4.16
CA ALA A 87 -4.44 -11.86 -4.09
C ALA A 87 -3.20 -11.03 -4.40
N TYR A 88 -2.03 -11.41 -3.88
CA TYR A 88 -0.75 -10.78 -4.16
C TYR A 88 -0.41 -10.79 -5.66
N ILE A 89 -0.55 -11.94 -6.33
CA ILE A 89 -0.30 -12.07 -7.77
C ILE A 89 -1.28 -11.22 -8.57
N ARG A 90 -2.57 -11.28 -8.23
CA ARG A 90 -3.60 -10.48 -8.92
C ARG A 90 -3.43 -8.99 -8.68
N PHE A 91 -2.98 -8.59 -7.52
CA PHE A 91 -2.64 -7.20 -7.25
C PHE A 91 -1.47 -6.73 -8.12
N ALA A 92 -0.44 -7.55 -8.27
CA ALA A 92 0.68 -7.25 -9.18
C ALA A 92 0.24 -7.05 -10.63
N GLU A 93 -0.76 -7.81 -11.09
CA GLU A 93 -1.32 -7.66 -12.44
C GLU A 93 -2.15 -6.38 -12.60
N LYS A 94 -2.97 -6.04 -11.61
CA LYS A 94 -3.94 -4.93 -11.69
C LYS A 94 -3.35 -3.58 -11.27
N GLU A 95 -2.49 -3.57 -10.27
CA GLU A 95 -1.93 -2.38 -9.62
C GLU A 95 -0.40 -2.39 -9.70
N GLN A 96 0.13 -2.48 -10.90
CA GLN A 96 1.57 -2.66 -11.13
C GLN A 96 2.44 -1.62 -10.42
N GLN A 97 2.02 -0.35 -10.43
CA GLN A 97 2.81 0.73 -9.84
C GLN A 97 2.77 0.70 -8.31
N LEU A 98 1.62 0.38 -7.71
CA LEU A 98 1.53 0.17 -6.26
C LEU A 98 2.29 -1.08 -5.83
N PHE A 99 2.24 -2.14 -6.63
CA PHE A 99 3.02 -3.34 -6.37
C PHE A 99 4.52 -3.06 -6.37
N ARG A 100 5.00 -2.28 -7.34
CA ARG A 100 6.41 -1.83 -7.38
C ARG A 100 6.77 -1.01 -6.14
N LEU A 101 5.92 -0.07 -5.76
CA LEU A 101 6.14 0.75 -4.56
C LEU A 101 6.25 -0.11 -3.31
N LEU A 102 5.30 -1.02 -3.11
CA LEU A 102 5.21 -1.81 -1.87
C LEU A 102 6.26 -2.93 -1.78
N PHE A 103 6.46 -3.66 -2.87
CA PHE A 103 7.16 -4.94 -2.81
C PHE A 103 8.52 -4.95 -3.50
N LEU A 104 8.77 -4.03 -4.44
CA LEU A 104 10.02 -3.95 -5.19
C LEU A 104 10.87 -2.71 -4.86
N SER A 105 10.36 -1.76 -4.07
CA SER A 105 11.11 -0.60 -3.64
C SER A 105 12.18 -0.98 -2.61
N GLU A 106 13.36 -0.37 -2.72
CA GLU A 106 14.42 -0.50 -1.72
C GLU A 106 14.04 0.17 -0.39
N ASN A 107 13.39 1.34 -0.48
CA ASN A 107 12.87 2.04 0.69
C ASN A 107 11.47 1.52 1.03
N ARG A 108 11.37 0.80 2.12
CA ARG A 108 10.11 0.26 2.66
C ARG A 108 9.58 1.08 3.84
N HIS A 109 10.08 2.27 4.04
CA HIS A 109 9.61 3.18 5.10
C HIS A 109 9.53 2.50 6.50
N GLY A 110 10.55 1.69 6.82
CA GLY A 110 10.63 0.95 8.09
C GLY A 110 9.68 -0.25 8.23
N LYS A 111 8.97 -0.63 7.16
CA LYS A 111 8.04 -1.78 7.17
C LYS A 111 8.71 -3.05 6.67
N SER A 112 8.44 -4.17 7.32
CA SER A 112 8.79 -5.50 6.82
C SER A 112 7.76 -6.00 5.80
N LEU A 113 8.12 -7.03 5.03
CA LEU A 113 7.16 -7.73 4.17
C LEU A 113 5.97 -8.28 4.98
N TYR A 114 6.24 -8.77 6.19
CA TYR A 114 5.20 -9.21 7.11
C TYR A 114 4.21 -8.09 7.44
N ASP A 115 4.72 -6.89 7.79
CA ASP A 115 3.86 -5.74 8.12
C ASP A 115 2.99 -5.34 6.94
N MET A 116 3.56 -5.33 5.73
CA MET A 116 2.86 -4.96 4.50
C MET A 116 1.74 -5.96 4.16
N LEU A 117 2.03 -7.25 4.21
CA LEU A 117 1.05 -8.30 3.92
C LEU A 117 0.01 -8.45 5.03
N ASN A 118 0.40 -8.20 6.30
CA ASN A 118 -0.50 -8.26 7.43
C ASN A 118 -1.52 -7.11 7.42
N GLY A 119 -1.11 -5.91 6.98
CA GLY A 119 -1.94 -4.71 6.91
C GLY A 119 -2.62 -4.37 8.24
N LYS A 120 -3.63 -3.52 8.20
CA LYS A 120 -4.44 -3.17 9.38
C LYS A 120 -5.31 -4.33 9.90
N ASN A 121 -5.74 -5.21 9.02
CA ASN A 121 -6.74 -6.22 9.30
C ASN A 121 -6.15 -7.58 9.67
N GLY A 122 -4.83 -7.66 9.84
CA GLY A 122 -4.16 -8.85 10.32
C GLY A 122 -4.27 -10.06 9.38
N ALA A 123 -4.14 -9.85 8.06
CA ALA A 123 -4.29 -10.91 7.06
C ALA A 123 -3.33 -12.09 7.32
N VAL A 124 -2.05 -11.81 7.59
CA VAL A 124 -1.06 -12.87 7.87
C VAL A 124 -1.37 -13.59 9.18
N VAL A 125 -1.79 -12.87 10.22
CA VAL A 125 -2.18 -13.47 11.51
C VAL A 125 -3.37 -14.41 11.32
N ARG A 126 -4.37 -14.01 10.52
CA ARG A 126 -5.52 -14.89 10.20
C ARG A 126 -5.07 -16.16 9.48
N GLU A 127 -4.19 -16.05 8.48
CA GLU A 127 -3.68 -17.19 7.74
C GLU A 127 -2.82 -18.12 8.63
N ILE A 128 -2.03 -17.56 9.54
CA ILE A 128 -1.26 -18.34 10.54
C ILE A 128 -2.21 -19.13 11.46
N ASN A 129 -3.27 -18.50 11.95
CA ASN A 129 -4.27 -19.17 12.79
C ASN A 129 -5.03 -20.24 12.01
N ASN A 130 -5.37 -19.97 10.77
CA ASN A 130 -5.99 -20.94 9.86
C ASN A 130 -5.07 -22.15 9.63
N ALA A 131 -3.80 -21.93 9.36
CA ALA A 131 -2.81 -23.01 9.21
C ALA A 131 -2.67 -23.88 10.46
N LYS A 132 -2.72 -23.28 11.66
CA LYS A 132 -2.75 -24.03 12.94
C LYS A 132 -4.02 -24.89 13.05
N PHE A 133 -5.16 -24.33 12.70
CA PHE A 133 -6.43 -25.05 12.71
C PHE A 133 -6.39 -26.31 11.82
N TYR A 134 -5.75 -26.22 10.65
CA TYR A 134 -5.54 -27.35 9.75
C TYR A 134 -4.34 -28.25 10.12
N GLY A 135 -3.78 -28.09 11.30
CA GLY A 135 -2.73 -28.97 11.84
C GLY A 135 -1.30 -28.65 11.39
N CYS A 136 -1.04 -27.48 10.84
CA CYS A 136 0.32 -27.05 10.53
C CYS A 136 1.12 -26.85 11.82
N LYS A 137 2.24 -27.55 11.96
CA LYS A 137 3.10 -27.47 13.16
C LYS A 137 3.93 -26.20 13.24
N ASP A 138 4.32 -25.65 12.10
CA ASP A 138 5.11 -24.41 12.00
C ASP A 138 4.53 -23.46 10.93
N PRO A 139 3.40 -22.81 11.23
CA PRO A 139 2.76 -21.93 10.25
C PRO A 139 3.55 -20.64 9.98
N SER A 140 4.33 -20.15 10.94
CA SER A 140 5.20 -18.99 10.74
C SER A 140 6.36 -19.31 9.81
N GLY A 141 7.00 -20.47 10.01
CA GLY A 141 8.04 -20.97 9.10
C GLY A 141 7.49 -21.30 7.71
N MET A 142 6.26 -21.80 7.61
CA MET A 142 5.58 -22.00 6.34
C MET A 142 5.38 -20.66 5.60
N PHE A 143 4.88 -19.64 6.29
CA PHE A 143 4.75 -18.29 5.73
C PHE A 143 6.09 -17.78 5.22
N MET A 144 7.15 -17.83 6.05
CA MET A 144 8.47 -17.36 5.65
C MET A 144 9.01 -18.08 4.41
N LYS A 145 8.83 -19.40 4.30
CA LYS A 145 9.27 -20.18 3.13
C LYS A 145 8.52 -19.86 1.84
N MET A 146 7.29 -19.40 1.96
CA MET A 146 6.49 -19.00 0.78
C MET A 146 6.90 -17.64 0.20
N TRP A 147 7.51 -16.76 1.04
CA TRP A 147 7.72 -15.35 0.70
C TRP A 147 9.22 -14.96 0.66
N ILE A 148 10.11 -15.91 0.79
CA ILE A 148 11.54 -15.77 0.55
C ILE A 148 11.88 -16.38 -0.81
#